data_23245465f403e622bbe265c47bedf50c
#
_entry.id   23245465f403e622bbe265c47bedf50c
#
_cell.length_a   1.000
_cell.length_b   1.000
_cell.length_c   1.000
_cell.angle_alpha   90.00
_cell.angle_beta   90.00
_cell.angle_gamma   90.00
#
_symmetry.space_group_name_H-M   'P 1'
#
loop_
_entity.id
_entity.type
_entity.pdbx_description
1 polymer ?
#
loop_
_entity_poly.entity_id
_entity_poly.type
_entity_poly.pdbx_seq_one_letter_code
_entity_poly.pdbx_strand_id
1 'polypeptide(L)'
;MLSCQPNPQDPVGRRRVRGVMDGGYRSGVAEEESKVADRDEIVRVALDYFEGWFDGDAARIERSLHPDLAKRSPDDAPAPGELEKLTAREMIEATAKGVGKTRDVPDRGIEVGVEHVHREIANVTVRSAVYVEYLHLVRTREGWKIINALWQHP
;
A
#
# COMPACT_ATOMS: atom_id res chain seq x y z
N MET A 1 28.47 -30.72 -22.23
CA MET A 1 29.18 -31.03 -20.98
C MET A 1 30.39 -30.10 -20.91
N LEU A 2 30.31 -29.02 -20.15
CA LEU A 2 31.43 -28.13 -19.86
C LEU A 2 31.59 -28.08 -18.35
N SER A 3 32.63 -28.76 -17.89
CA SER A 3 33.02 -28.87 -16.50
C SER A 3 33.74 -27.57 -16.08
N CYS A 4 33.21 -26.89 -15.10
CA CYS A 4 33.86 -25.76 -14.43
C CYS A 4 34.71 -26.28 -13.27
N GLN A 5 36.01 -26.25 -13.40
CA GLN A 5 36.94 -26.55 -12.31
C GLN A 5 37.29 -25.25 -11.54
N PRO A 6 37.40 -25.30 -10.20
CA PRO A 6 37.81 -24.14 -9.41
C PRO A 6 39.34 -23.93 -9.47
N ASN A 7 39.75 -22.67 -9.59
CA ASN A 7 41.13 -22.25 -9.56
C ASN A 7 41.62 -22.12 -8.09
N PRO A 8 42.68 -22.82 -7.71
CA PRO A 8 43.26 -22.71 -6.36
C PRO A 8 44.47 -21.78 -6.38
N GLN A 9 44.31 -20.50 -6.15
CA GLN A 9 45.35 -19.60 -5.66
C GLN A 9 44.76 -18.19 -5.41
N ASP A 10 44.30 -17.94 -4.18
CA ASP A 10 44.17 -16.58 -3.68
C ASP A 10 44.84 -16.51 -2.29
N PRO A 11 45.88 -15.69 -2.12
CA PRO A 11 46.56 -15.58 -0.84
C PRO A 11 45.76 -14.69 0.11
N VAL A 12 45.64 -15.19 1.32
CA VAL A 12 45.03 -14.56 2.48
C VAL A 12 45.50 -13.11 2.68
N GLY A 13 44.77 -12.14 2.16
CA GLY A 13 44.93 -10.73 2.44
C GLY A 13 44.22 -10.33 3.72
N ARG A 14 44.95 -10.17 4.82
CA ARG A 14 44.45 -9.57 6.06
C ARG A 14 43.96 -8.15 5.77
N ARG A 15 42.65 -7.93 5.64
CA ARG A 15 42.07 -6.60 5.69
C ARG A 15 42.11 -6.09 7.13
N ARG A 16 42.94 -5.08 7.37
CA ARG A 16 42.84 -4.23 8.56
C ARG A 16 41.47 -3.59 8.59
N VAL A 17 40.71 -3.94 9.58
CA VAL A 17 39.51 -3.18 9.96
C VAL A 17 40.00 -1.89 10.62
N ARG A 18 39.99 -0.80 9.87
CA ARG A 18 40.07 0.56 10.47
C ARG A 18 38.71 0.80 11.11
N GLY A 19 38.75 1.03 12.42
CA GLY A 19 37.60 1.44 13.18
C GLY A 19 36.98 2.70 12.56
N VAL A 20 35.75 2.62 12.18
CA VAL A 20 34.89 3.77 11.90
C VAL A 20 34.14 4.04 13.17
N MET A 21 34.60 5.04 13.88
CA MET A 21 33.87 5.65 14.99
C MET A 21 32.79 6.61 14.44
N ASP A 22 31.62 6.53 15.04
CA ASP A 22 30.75 7.67 15.34
C ASP A 22 30.01 8.37 14.18
N GLY A 23 29.33 7.59 13.31
CA GLY A 23 28.33 8.14 12.38
C GLY A 23 27.05 7.30 12.29
N GLY A 24 27.09 6.04 12.73
CA GLY A 24 26.04 5.05 12.49
C GLY A 24 24.77 5.19 13.36
N TYR A 25 24.89 5.76 14.55
CA TYR A 25 23.76 5.81 15.48
C TYR A 25 22.69 6.86 15.08
N ARG A 26 23.13 8.03 14.62
CA ARG A 26 22.20 9.10 14.19
C ARG A 26 21.50 8.80 12.89
N SER A 27 22.14 8.11 11.94
CA SER A 27 21.51 7.73 10.68
C SER A 27 20.46 6.64 10.88
N GLY A 28 20.70 5.66 11.74
CA GLY A 28 19.75 4.60 12.05
C GLY A 28 18.47 5.09 12.72
N VAL A 29 18.58 6.07 13.62
CA VAL A 29 17.40 6.69 14.29
C VAL A 29 16.57 7.48 13.28
N ALA A 30 17.18 8.28 12.40
CA ALA A 30 16.47 9.04 11.38
C ALA A 30 15.77 8.15 10.35
N GLU A 31 16.37 7.01 9.97
CA GLU A 31 15.75 6.03 9.09
C GLU A 31 14.55 5.34 9.75
N GLU A 32 14.63 5.01 11.02
CA GLU A 32 13.53 4.40 11.76
C GLU A 32 12.37 5.38 11.97
N GLU A 33 12.68 6.64 12.35
CA GLU A 33 11.67 7.71 12.45
C GLU A 33 10.97 7.95 11.11
N SER A 34 11.70 7.92 9.99
CA SER A 34 11.12 8.04 8.65
C SER A 34 10.18 6.87 8.33
N LYS A 35 10.56 5.64 8.66
CA LYS A 35 9.72 4.45 8.45
C LYS A 35 8.43 4.50 9.29
N VAL A 36 8.51 4.98 10.52
CA VAL A 36 7.32 5.16 11.38
C VAL A 36 6.39 6.21 10.77
N ALA A 37 6.94 7.36 10.35
CA ALA A 37 6.16 8.43 9.71
C ALA A 37 5.48 7.96 8.42
N ASP A 38 6.15 7.13 7.62
CA ASP A 38 5.57 6.54 6.43
C ASP A 38 4.41 5.60 6.75
N ARG A 39 4.56 4.74 7.74
CA ARG A 39 3.49 3.82 8.16
C ARG A 39 2.26 4.59 8.64
N ASP A 40 2.45 5.64 9.42
CA ASP A 40 1.37 6.48 9.94
C ASP A 40 0.63 7.20 8.79
N GLU A 41 1.36 7.69 7.81
CA GLU A 41 0.76 8.31 6.61
C GLU A 41 -0.01 7.29 5.77
N ILE A 42 0.55 6.10 5.54
CA ILE A 42 -0.09 5.01 4.81
C ILE A 42 -1.40 4.60 5.47
N VAL A 43 -1.41 4.46 6.80
CA VAL A 43 -2.64 4.17 7.56
C VAL A 43 -3.69 5.26 7.37
N ARG A 44 -3.29 6.54 7.44
CA ARG A 44 -4.22 7.67 7.21
C ARG A 44 -4.81 7.65 5.80
N VAL A 45 -3.98 7.36 4.79
CA VAL A 45 -4.44 7.25 3.38
C VAL A 45 -5.44 6.11 3.23
N ALA A 46 -5.18 4.94 3.82
CA ALA A 46 -6.11 3.82 3.81
C ALA A 46 -7.43 4.14 4.54
N LEU A 47 -7.37 4.81 5.69
CA LEU A 47 -8.56 5.26 6.42
C LEU A 47 -9.35 6.34 5.65
N ASP A 48 -8.67 7.30 5.02
CA ASP A 48 -9.33 8.31 4.18
C ASP A 48 -10.10 7.66 3.02
N TYR A 49 -9.53 6.62 2.43
CA TYR A 49 -10.19 5.86 1.38
C TYR A 49 -11.43 5.11 1.89
N PHE A 50 -11.33 4.33 2.97
CA PHE A 50 -12.44 3.54 3.48
C PHE A 50 -13.54 4.39 4.12
N GLU A 51 -13.17 5.30 4.99
CA GLU A 51 -14.14 6.19 5.65
C GLU A 51 -14.79 7.15 4.64
N GLY A 52 -13.99 7.68 3.70
CA GLY A 52 -14.51 8.52 2.61
C GLY A 52 -15.56 7.81 1.78
N TRP A 53 -15.35 6.53 1.48
CA TRP A 53 -16.33 5.70 0.79
C TRP A 53 -17.64 5.56 1.58
N PHE A 54 -17.56 5.17 2.84
CA PHE A 54 -18.75 4.99 3.70
C PHE A 54 -19.46 6.31 4.02
N ASP A 55 -18.73 7.41 4.10
CA ASP A 55 -19.29 8.75 4.36
C ASP A 55 -19.81 9.44 3.09
N GLY A 56 -19.48 8.94 1.91
CA GLY A 56 -19.77 9.60 0.64
C GLY A 56 -18.93 10.87 0.44
N ASP A 57 -17.75 10.93 1.05
CA ASP A 57 -16.82 12.05 0.96
C ASP A 57 -15.85 11.87 -0.21
N ALA A 58 -16.27 12.37 -1.38
CA ALA A 58 -15.48 12.27 -2.60
C ALA A 58 -14.11 12.96 -2.50
N ALA A 59 -13.97 14.03 -1.69
CA ALA A 59 -12.71 14.72 -1.52
C ALA A 59 -11.70 13.89 -0.72
N ARG A 60 -12.14 13.12 0.27
CA ARG A 60 -11.28 12.16 0.98
C ARG A 60 -10.80 11.05 0.04
N ILE A 61 -11.69 10.51 -0.79
CA ILE A 61 -11.36 9.50 -1.80
C ILE A 61 -10.33 10.07 -2.78
N GLU A 62 -10.55 11.23 -3.34
CA GLU A 62 -9.65 11.86 -4.31
C GLU A 62 -8.25 12.06 -3.73
N ARG A 63 -8.13 12.50 -2.48
CA ARG A 63 -6.84 12.66 -1.81
C ARG A 63 -6.08 11.35 -1.63
N SER A 64 -6.79 10.23 -1.44
CA SER A 64 -6.20 8.93 -1.17
C SER A 64 -5.77 8.17 -2.43
N LEU A 65 -6.34 8.48 -3.59
CA LEU A 65 -6.15 7.73 -4.82
C LEU A 65 -5.08 8.35 -5.73
N HIS A 66 -4.31 7.48 -6.37
CA HIS A 66 -3.50 7.85 -7.53
C HIS A 66 -4.40 7.97 -8.76
N PRO A 67 -4.18 8.93 -9.69
CA PRO A 67 -4.98 9.05 -10.92
C PRO A 67 -5.02 7.77 -11.76
N ASP A 68 -3.95 6.98 -11.76
CA ASP A 68 -3.84 5.72 -12.49
C ASP A 68 -4.32 4.50 -11.68
N LEU A 69 -5.20 4.69 -10.71
CA LEU A 69 -5.74 3.59 -9.91
C LEU A 69 -6.30 2.48 -10.80
N ALA A 70 -5.92 1.25 -10.47
CA ALA A 70 -6.56 0.04 -10.98
C ALA A 70 -7.24 -0.70 -9.81
N LYS A 71 -8.56 -0.56 -9.68
CA LYS A 71 -9.37 -1.28 -8.71
C LYS A 71 -10.11 -2.42 -9.40
N ARG A 72 -10.12 -3.60 -8.78
CA ARG A 72 -10.74 -4.80 -9.33
C ARG A 72 -11.40 -5.64 -8.26
N SER A 73 -12.44 -6.39 -8.67
CA SER A 73 -13.09 -7.39 -7.83
C SER A 73 -13.61 -8.56 -8.67
N PRO A 74 -13.55 -9.80 -8.16
CA PRO A 74 -14.32 -10.90 -8.72
C PRO A 74 -15.81 -10.82 -8.35
N ASP A 75 -16.15 -10.12 -7.26
CA ASP A 75 -17.54 -9.80 -6.92
C ASP A 75 -18.04 -8.70 -7.85
N ASP A 76 -19.33 -8.64 -8.10
CA ASP A 76 -19.96 -7.68 -9.03
C ASP A 76 -19.40 -7.74 -10.48
N ALA A 77 -18.70 -8.82 -10.82
CA ALA A 77 -18.18 -9.03 -12.18
C ALA A 77 -19.32 -9.16 -13.20
N PRO A 78 -19.16 -8.63 -14.43
CA PRO A 78 -20.23 -8.67 -15.45
C PRO A 78 -20.54 -10.11 -15.94
N ALA A 79 -19.58 -11.04 -15.82
CA ALA A 79 -19.77 -12.45 -16.16
C ALA A 79 -18.83 -13.35 -15.32
N PRO A 80 -19.16 -14.66 -15.17
CA PRO A 80 -18.30 -15.62 -14.48
C PRO A 80 -16.88 -15.66 -15.04
N GLY A 81 -15.88 -15.48 -14.15
CA GLY A 81 -14.46 -15.45 -14.53
C GLY A 81 -13.95 -14.11 -15.02
N GLU A 82 -14.80 -13.10 -15.13
CA GLU A 82 -14.41 -11.72 -15.36
C GLU A 82 -14.19 -10.97 -14.03
N LEU A 83 -13.75 -9.73 -14.13
CA LEU A 83 -13.56 -8.84 -12.98
C LEU A 83 -14.34 -7.54 -13.20
N GLU A 84 -14.99 -7.06 -12.16
CA GLU A 84 -15.34 -5.66 -12.09
C GLU A 84 -14.05 -4.82 -12.13
N LYS A 85 -14.09 -3.69 -12.81
CA LYS A 85 -12.95 -2.76 -12.93
C LYS A 85 -13.42 -1.34 -12.70
N LEU A 86 -12.70 -0.63 -11.84
CA LEU A 86 -12.95 0.78 -11.55
C LEU A 86 -11.65 1.58 -11.64
N THR A 87 -11.74 2.73 -12.26
CA THR A 87 -10.72 3.77 -12.28
C THR A 87 -10.86 4.68 -11.06
N ALA A 88 -9.85 5.52 -10.79
CA ALA A 88 -9.92 6.54 -9.74
C ALA A 88 -11.15 7.46 -9.95
N ARG A 89 -11.37 7.90 -11.17
CA ARG A 89 -12.50 8.77 -11.53
C ARG A 89 -13.84 8.12 -11.21
N GLU A 90 -14.04 6.89 -11.65
CA GLU A 90 -15.30 6.15 -11.39
C GLU A 90 -15.52 5.94 -9.89
N MET A 91 -14.44 5.68 -9.12
CA MET A 91 -14.50 5.54 -7.68
C MET A 91 -14.92 6.84 -6.99
N ILE A 92 -14.35 7.99 -7.41
CA ILE A 92 -14.70 9.32 -6.90
C ILE A 92 -16.17 9.64 -7.23
N GLU A 93 -16.61 9.40 -8.47
CA GLU A 93 -17.99 9.64 -8.91
C GLU A 93 -18.99 8.76 -8.15
N ALA A 94 -18.70 7.47 -7.95
CA ALA A 94 -19.55 6.57 -7.17
C ALA A 94 -19.65 7.02 -5.70
N THR A 95 -18.56 7.47 -5.12
CA THR A 95 -18.54 8.02 -3.76
C THR A 95 -19.39 9.27 -3.65
N ALA A 96 -19.28 10.21 -4.58
CA ALA A 96 -20.06 11.44 -4.62
C ALA A 96 -21.58 11.16 -4.75
N LYS A 97 -21.96 10.08 -5.44
CA LYS A 97 -23.34 9.58 -5.53
C LYS A 97 -23.83 8.86 -4.27
N GLY A 98 -22.95 8.66 -3.28
CA GLY A 98 -23.28 8.00 -2.02
C GLY A 98 -23.45 6.48 -2.12
N VAL A 99 -22.85 5.82 -3.12
CA VAL A 99 -22.94 4.35 -3.28
C VAL A 99 -22.45 3.63 -2.02
N GLY A 100 -21.36 4.05 -1.42
CA GLY A 100 -20.83 3.47 -0.19
C GLY A 100 -21.72 3.69 1.04
N LYS A 101 -22.46 4.78 1.08
CA LYS A 101 -23.39 5.11 2.18
C LYS A 101 -24.56 4.12 2.26
N THR A 102 -24.93 3.51 1.15
CA THR A 102 -26.05 2.54 1.11
C THR A 102 -25.73 1.25 1.86
N ARG A 103 -24.46 1.03 2.22
CA ARG A 103 -24.05 -0.15 2.99
C ARG A 103 -24.49 -0.11 4.45
N ASP A 104 -24.81 1.06 4.97
CA ASP A 104 -25.41 1.34 6.29
C ASP A 104 -25.02 0.37 7.41
N VAL A 105 -23.71 0.27 7.67
CA VAL A 105 -23.18 -0.59 8.74
C VAL A 105 -22.98 0.23 10.01
N PRO A 106 -23.62 -0.15 11.13
CA PRO A 106 -23.46 0.55 12.41
C PRO A 106 -22.02 0.57 12.92
N ASP A 107 -21.32 -0.54 12.74
CA ASP A 107 -19.89 -0.66 13.03
C ASP A 107 -19.16 -1.09 11.75
N ARG A 108 -18.28 -0.23 11.25
CA ARG A 108 -17.51 -0.49 10.04
C ARG A 108 -16.40 -1.49 10.25
N GLY A 109 -15.88 -1.61 11.48
CA GLY A 109 -14.85 -2.56 11.86
C GLY A 109 -13.58 -2.45 11.01
N ILE A 110 -13.14 -1.22 10.68
CA ILE A 110 -12.01 -1.00 9.76
C ILE A 110 -10.70 -1.31 10.49
N GLU A 111 -10.00 -2.32 10.01
CA GLU A 111 -8.67 -2.73 10.46
C GLU A 111 -7.68 -2.56 9.30
N VAL A 112 -6.60 -1.80 9.53
CA VAL A 112 -5.55 -1.53 8.55
C VAL A 112 -4.25 -2.21 8.97
N GLY A 113 -3.76 -3.13 8.16
CA GLY A 113 -2.46 -3.78 8.30
C GLY A 113 -1.47 -3.28 7.24
N VAL A 114 -0.43 -2.55 7.64
CA VAL A 114 0.69 -2.19 6.75
C VAL A 114 1.67 -3.35 6.76
N GLU A 115 1.65 -4.18 5.73
CA GLU A 115 2.44 -5.41 5.66
C GLU A 115 3.92 -5.09 5.39
N HIS A 116 4.19 -4.40 4.30
CA HIS A 116 5.55 -4.02 3.91
C HIS A 116 5.60 -2.60 3.37
N VAL A 117 6.69 -1.90 3.69
CA VAL A 117 7.07 -0.63 3.07
C VAL A 117 8.50 -0.78 2.56
N HIS A 118 8.70 -0.52 1.28
CA HIS A 118 10.01 -0.52 0.66
C HIS A 118 10.19 0.72 -0.19
N ARG A 119 10.98 1.68 0.31
CA ARG A 119 11.23 2.97 -0.35
C ARG A 119 9.91 3.65 -0.73
N GLU A 120 9.61 3.71 -2.03
CA GLU A 120 8.47 4.42 -2.62
C GLU A 120 7.22 3.55 -2.78
N ILE A 121 7.23 2.29 -2.31
CA ILE A 121 6.11 1.36 -2.47
C ILE A 121 5.73 0.70 -1.15
N ALA A 122 4.43 0.43 -1.01
CA ALA A 122 3.90 -0.29 0.14
C ALA A 122 2.75 -1.22 -0.26
N ASN A 123 2.56 -2.30 0.51
CA ASN A 123 1.36 -3.12 0.46
C ASN A 123 0.64 -3.13 1.80
N VAL A 124 -0.67 -3.09 1.73
CA VAL A 124 -1.58 -2.92 2.86
C VAL A 124 -2.76 -3.86 2.73
N THR A 125 -3.14 -4.47 3.82
CA THR A 125 -4.40 -5.22 3.93
C THR A 125 -5.39 -4.40 4.73
N VAL A 126 -6.61 -4.24 4.23
CA VAL A 126 -7.69 -3.63 4.98
C VAL A 126 -8.85 -4.61 5.08
N ARG A 127 -9.36 -4.77 6.30
CA ARG A 127 -10.57 -5.52 6.59
C ARG A 127 -11.61 -4.60 7.16
N SER A 128 -12.84 -4.80 6.75
CA SER A 128 -14.00 -4.10 7.31
C SER A 128 -15.19 -5.04 7.40
N ALA A 129 -16.29 -4.57 7.96
CA ALA A 129 -17.53 -5.34 8.00
C ALA A 129 -18.08 -5.70 6.60
N VAL A 130 -17.68 -4.98 5.56
CA VAL A 130 -18.20 -5.12 4.18
C VAL A 130 -17.16 -5.62 3.20
N TYR A 131 -15.87 -5.28 3.39
CA TYR A 131 -14.82 -5.50 2.41
C TYR A 131 -13.56 -6.11 3.02
N VAL A 132 -12.90 -6.97 2.26
CA VAL A 132 -11.49 -7.32 2.41
C VAL A 132 -10.76 -6.78 1.19
N GLU A 133 -9.79 -5.90 1.38
CA GLU A 133 -9.03 -5.29 0.29
C GLU A 133 -7.52 -5.45 0.47
N TYR A 134 -6.85 -5.75 -0.61
CA TYR A 134 -5.39 -5.70 -0.74
C TYR A 134 -5.01 -4.47 -1.55
N LEU A 135 -4.26 -3.57 -0.94
CA LEU A 135 -3.90 -2.28 -1.52
C LEU A 135 -2.40 -2.24 -1.81
N HIS A 136 -2.04 -1.68 -2.96
CA HIS A 136 -0.68 -1.21 -3.21
C HIS A 136 -0.67 0.31 -3.24
N LEU A 137 0.30 0.87 -2.53
CA LEU A 137 0.50 2.32 -2.49
C LEU A 137 1.85 2.69 -3.09
N VAL A 138 1.91 3.88 -3.63
CA VAL A 138 3.12 4.51 -4.14
C VAL A 138 3.29 5.89 -3.52
N ARG A 139 4.52 6.25 -3.19
CA ARG A 139 4.85 7.60 -2.73
C ARG A 139 4.97 8.53 -3.94
N THR A 140 4.25 9.63 -3.90
CA THR A 140 4.29 10.71 -4.88
C THR A 140 4.85 11.99 -4.24
N ARG A 141 4.94 13.06 -5.01
CA ARG A 141 5.28 14.40 -4.47
C ARG A 141 4.21 14.95 -3.51
N GLU A 142 2.98 14.42 -3.61
CA GLU A 142 1.84 14.81 -2.78
C GLU A 142 1.60 13.84 -1.61
N GLY A 143 2.53 12.93 -1.36
CA GLY A 143 2.42 11.89 -0.34
C GLY A 143 2.05 10.52 -0.90
N TRP A 144 1.68 9.61 -0.01
CA TRP A 144 1.29 8.26 -0.38
C TRP A 144 -0.07 8.22 -1.05
N LYS A 145 -0.21 7.42 -2.12
CA LYS A 145 -1.45 7.25 -2.89
C LYS A 145 -1.69 5.77 -3.19
N ILE A 146 -2.96 5.36 -3.17
CA ILE A 146 -3.37 4.01 -3.56
C ILE A 146 -3.37 3.92 -5.08
N ILE A 147 -2.61 2.97 -5.63
CA ILE A 147 -2.50 2.76 -7.08
C ILE A 147 -3.14 1.46 -7.55
N ASN A 148 -3.24 0.45 -6.68
CA ASN A 148 -3.96 -0.80 -6.95
C ASN A 148 -4.84 -1.17 -5.77
N ALA A 149 -6.01 -1.72 -6.05
CA ALA A 149 -6.90 -2.32 -5.08
C ALA A 149 -7.52 -3.60 -5.65
N LEU A 150 -7.41 -4.69 -4.92
CA LEU A 150 -8.12 -5.94 -5.19
C LEU A 150 -8.99 -6.25 -3.99
N TRP A 151 -10.29 -6.37 -4.20
CA TRP A 151 -11.22 -6.52 -3.10
C TRP A 151 -12.26 -7.61 -3.33
N GLN A 152 -12.82 -8.07 -2.23
CA GLN A 152 -13.93 -9.02 -2.21
C GLN A 152 -14.76 -8.81 -0.93
N HIS A 153 -16.00 -9.29 -0.91
CA HIS A 153 -16.77 -9.37 0.33
C HIS A 153 -16.17 -10.42 1.27
N PRO A 154 -16.33 -10.26 2.60
CA PRO A 154 -15.85 -11.24 3.60
C PRO A 154 -16.44 -12.62 3.42
#